data_2bd70ebdef0f216588a6d0b246a969ad
#
_entry.id   2bd70ebdef0f216588a6d0b246a969ad
#
_cell.length_a   1.000
_cell.length_b   1.000
_cell.length_c   1.000
_cell.angle_alpha   90.00
_cell.angle_beta   90.00
_cell.angle_gamma   90.00
#
_symmetry.space_group_name_H-M   'P 1'
#
loop_
_entity.id
_entity.type
_entity.pdbx_description
1 polymer ?
#
loop_
_entity_poly.entity_id
_entity_poly.type
_entity_poly.pdbx_seq_one_letter_code
_entity_poly.pdbx_strand_id
1 'polypeptide(L)'
;IVSASSCTTNCLAPMIKLVNDSFLINNCNFTTIHAATASQYTVDVFKKSARTNRSIFNNIIPHTTGASSSISKILPFIKDKIYGTSVRVPVLNCSLLDLNIEFDQEVDINDIKNLIEKSNLKDIVYKNINKKLVSSDFNTTTIPTNLDLNASMSMGKNKLKLLLWYDNEWSYSAQLIRLVEHMYEFNTRIKEKYNIKNLVLVNKNIVARFDFNITMNGNKIIDDYRIVSAIPTIKYILSQNPNRLILVTHYGRPNYNEKKYSLKFMI
;
A
#
# COMPACT_ATOMS: atom_id res chain seq x y z
N ILE A 1 -9.06 -5.38 -4.98
CA ILE A 1 -9.50 -4.48 -3.89
C ILE A 1 -8.25 -3.88 -3.28
N VAL A 2 -8.20 -2.55 -3.13
CA VAL A 2 -7.10 -1.78 -2.56
C VAL A 2 -7.62 -1.00 -1.36
N SER A 3 -6.79 -0.77 -0.36
CA SER A 3 -7.13 -0.01 0.85
C SER A 3 -6.02 0.98 1.18
N ALA A 4 -6.37 2.21 1.53
CA ALA A 4 -5.45 3.20 2.07
C ALA A 4 -5.14 2.96 3.58
N SER A 5 -5.66 1.87 4.17
CA SER A 5 -5.50 1.53 5.59
C SER A 5 -6.06 2.61 6.53
N SER A 6 -5.30 3.09 7.51
CA SER A 6 -5.71 4.13 8.46
C SER A 6 -4.70 5.28 8.51
N CYS A 7 -5.13 6.43 9.03
CA CYS A 7 -4.25 7.59 9.24
C CYS A 7 -3.02 7.23 10.11
N THR A 8 -3.23 6.48 11.19
CA THR A 8 -2.13 6.00 12.07
C THR A 8 -1.18 5.05 11.31
N THR A 9 -1.72 4.13 10.48
CA THR A 9 -0.87 3.24 9.67
C THR A 9 -0.07 4.02 8.63
N ASN A 10 -0.66 5.05 8.00
CA ASN A 10 0.04 5.92 7.05
C ASN A 10 1.17 6.73 7.71
N CYS A 11 1.01 7.12 8.98
CA CYS A 11 2.09 7.75 9.74
C CYS A 11 3.20 6.74 10.09
N LEU A 12 2.84 5.56 10.54
CA LEU A 12 3.76 4.57 11.10
C LEU A 12 4.58 3.84 10.03
N ALA A 13 3.94 3.42 8.94
CA ALA A 13 4.55 2.53 7.94
C ALA A 13 5.80 3.12 7.25
N PRO A 14 5.82 4.40 6.80
CA PRO A 14 7.01 4.99 6.20
C PRO A 14 8.19 5.03 7.16
N MET A 15 7.96 5.37 8.44
CA MET A 15 9.01 5.43 9.44
C MET A 15 9.58 4.03 9.74
N ILE A 16 8.73 3.05 9.98
CA ILE A 16 9.16 1.66 10.24
C ILE A 16 9.95 1.10 9.05
N LYS A 17 9.47 1.33 7.82
CA LYS A 17 10.19 0.89 6.62
C LYS A 17 11.55 1.56 6.51
N LEU A 18 11.59 2.88 6.61
CA LEU A 18 12.82 3.67 6.50
C LEU A 18 13.87 3.22 7.49
N VAL A 19 13.46 3.03 8.74
CA VAL A 19 14.37 2.63 9.83
C VAL A 19 14.84 1.20 9.65
N ASN A 20 13.94 0.26 9.33
CA ASN A 20 14.30 -1.16 9.18
C ASN A 20 15.16 -1.45 7.94
N ASP A 21 15.09 -0.63 6.90
CA ASP A 21 15.95 -0.78 5.72
C ASP A 21 17.45 -0.52 6.05
N SER A 22 17.73 0.15 7.16
CA SER A 22 19.10 0.49 7.59
C SER A 22 19.50 -0.13 8.93
N PHE A 23 18.55 -0.31 9.84
CA PHE A 23 18.75 -0.80 11.20
C PHE A 23 17.71 -1.88 11.50
N LEU A 24 18.15 -3.09 11.80
CA LEU A 24 17.24 -4.19 12.09
C LEU A 24 16.45 -3.94 13.39
N ILE A 25 15.13 -3.87 13.25
CA ILE A 25 14.22 -3.71 14.37
C ILE A 25 14.07 -5.06 15.09
N ASN A 26 14.42 -5.08 16.38
CA ASN A 26 14.18 -6.22 17.26
C ASN A 26 12.70 -6.24 17.67
N ASN A 27 12.26 -5.18 18.35
CA ASN A 27 10.85 -5.00 18.66
C ASN A 27 10.49 -3.51 18.74
N CYS A 28 9.18 -3.19 18.67
CA CYS A 28 8.71 -1.84 18.87
C CYS A 28 7.30 -1.82 19.46
N ASN A 29 6.99 -0.73 20.14
CA ASN A 29 5.63 -0.45 20.58
C ASN A 29 5.29 1.02 20.34
N PHE A 30 4.01 1.29 20.20
CA PHE A 30 3.55 2.66 20.03
C PHE A 30 2.24 2.94 20.78
N THR A 31 2.10 4.20 21.15
CA THR A 31 0.82 4.75 21.61
C THR A 31 0.45 5.91 20.71
N THR A 32 -0.74 5.85 20.10
CA THR A 32 -1.26 7.01 19.39
C THR A 32 -2.14 7.84 20.32
N ILE A 33 -1.72 9.08 20.59
CA ILE A 33 -2.50 10.12 21.24
C ILE A 33 -3.33 10.78 20.12
N HIS A 34 -4.57 10.30 19.97
CA HIS A 34 -5.35 10.54 18.77
C HIS A 34 -6.41 11.60 19.00
N ALA A 35 -6.52 12.53 18.09
CA ALA A 35 -7.59 13.52 18.06
C ALA A 35 -8.97 12.86 18.06
N ALA A 36 -9.99 13.57 18.51
CA ALA A 36 -11.38 13.14 18.45
C ALA A 36 -11.82 12.92 16.99
N THR A 37 -12.66 11.91 16.78
CA THR A 37 -13.26 11.63 15.47
C THR A 37 -14.77 11.43 15.65
N ALA A 38 -15.51 11.24 14.58
CA ALA A 38 -16.96 11.00 14.62
C ALA A 38 -17.38 9.80 15.49
N SER A 39 -16.43 8.94 15.90
CA SER A 39 -16.70 7.83 16.81
C SER A 39 -16.70 8.21 18.29
N GLN A 40 -16.23 9.39 18.65
CA GLN A 40 -16.27 9.92 20.01
C GLN A 40 -17.50 10.82 20.20
N TYR A 41 -18.19 10.63 21.32
CA TYR A 41 -19.39 11.42 21.66
C TYR A 41 -19.03 12.69 22.39
N THR A 42 -19.79 13.75 22.13
CA THR A 42 -19.66 15.05 22.80
C THR A 42 -20.26 15.05 24.22
N VAL A 43 -21.26 14.21 24.44
CA VAL A 43 -21.91 13.97 25.75
C VAL A 43 -21.91 12.48 26.06
N ASP A 44 -22.02 12.12 27.33
CA ASP A 44 -22.14 10.72 27.74
C ASP A 44 -23.37 10.07 27.10
N VAL A 45 -23.22 8.85 26.59
CA VAL A 45 -24.29 8.08 25.96
C VAL A 45 -24.39 6.71 26.58
N PHE A 46 -25.54 6.06 26.45
CA PHE A 46 -25.76 4.71 26.95
C PHE A 46 -25.73 3.69 25.81
N LYS A 47 -24.53 3.12 25.53
CA LYS A 47 -24.31 2.12 24.49
C LYS A 47 -23.46 0.95 25.02
N LYS A 48 -22.97 0.07 24.11
CA LYS A 48 -22.30 -1.17 24.48
C LYS A 48 -20.93 -1.03 25.18
N SER A 49 -20.20 0.05 24.99
CA SER A 49 -18.83 0.21 25.49
C SER A 49 -18.75 1.28 26.58
N ALA A 50 -18.42 0.89 27.80
CA ALA A 50 -18.33 1.78 28.95
C ALA A 50 -17.33 2.94 28.74
N ARG A 51 -16.19 2.69 28.08
CA ARG A 51 -15.16 3.73 27.81
C ARG A 51 -15.58 4.67 26.68
N THR A 52 -15.98 4.13 25.53
CA THR A 52 -16.32 4.93 24.36
C THR A 52 -17.67 5.64 24.48
N ASN A 53 -18.46 5.31 25.49
CA ASN A 53 -19.70 6.00 25.81
C ASN A 53 -19.50 7.35 26.49
N ARG A 54 -18.30 7.62 27.02
CA ARG A 54 -18.01 8.86 27.75
C ARG A 54 -17.71 9.98 26.79
N SER A 55 -18.11 11.18 27.20
CA SER A 55 -17.83 12.43 26.48
C SER A 55 -16.34 12.63 26.24
N ILE A 56 -15.96 12.99 25.03
CA ILE A 56 -14.56 13.27 24.68
C ILE A 56 -14.05 14.56 25.33
N PHE A 57 -14.89 15.53 25.60
CA PHE A 57 -14.46 16.86 26.05
C PHE A 57 -13.74 16.88 27.39
N ASN A 58 -14.10 15.97 28.29
CA ASN A 58 -13.53 15.93 29.66
C ASN A 58 -12.79 14.64 29.96
N ASN A 59 -12.46 13.86 28.96
CA ASN A 59 -11.88 12.54 29.18
C ASN A 59 -10.68 12.26 28.29
N ILE A 60 -9.73 11.53 28.85
CA ILE A 60 -8.70 10.78 28.13
C ILE A 60 -9.23 9.34 28.02
N ILE A 61 -9.48 8.87 26.80
CA ILE A 61 -10.20 7.62 26.56
C ILE A 61 -9.25 6.57 25.97
N PRO A 62 -8.80 5.57 26.72
CA PRO A 62 -8.06 4.43 26.16
C PRO A 62 -8.90 3.69 25.13
N HIS A 63 -8.30 3.39 24.00
CA HIS A 63 -8.96 2.77 22.85
C HIS A 63 -8.04 1.73 22.19
N THR A 64 -8.61 0.85 21.41
CA THR A 64 -7.85 -0.10 20.57
C THR A 64 -7.41 0.56 19.27
N THR A 65 -6.36 0.01 18.65
CA THR A 65 -5.94 0.38 17.30
C THR A 65 -5.70 -0.86 16.45
N GLY A 66 -6.16 -0.81 15.20
CA GLY A 66 -5.87 -1.84 14.20
C GLY A 66 -4.53 -1.64 13.48
N ALA A 67 -3.78 -0.58 13.82
CA ALA A 67 -2.57 -0.22 13.08
C ALA A 67 -1.48 -1.30 13.15
N SER A 68 -1.29 -1.98 14.30
CA SER A 68 -0.33 -3.09 14.43
C SER A 68 -0.64 -4.24 13.47
N SER A 69 -1.90 -4.64 13.37
CA SER A 69 -2.34 -5.68 12.43
C SER A 69 -2.22 -5.24 10.98
N SER A 70 -2.53 -3.97 10.69
CA SER A 70 -2.46 -3.43 9.33
C SER A 70 -1.03 -3.33 8.84
N ILE A 71 -0.10 -2.83 9.68
CA ILE A 71 1.29 -2.68 9.30
C ILE A 71 1.98 -4.03 9.07
N SER A 72 1.65 -5.05 9.86
CA SER A 72 2.18 -6.41 9.68
C SER A 72 1.77 -7.05 8.35
N LYS A 73 0.66 -6.60 7.74
CA LYS A 73 0.26 -7.01 6.38
C LYS A 73 1.03 -6.27 5.29
N ILE A 74 1.38 -5.00 5.52
CA ILE A 74 2.10 -4.15 4.57
C ILE A 74 3.60 -4.44 4.62
N LEU A 75 4.14 -4.62 5.82
CA LEU A 75 5.54 -4.87 6.13
C LEU A 75 5.66 -6.19 6.92
N PRO A 76 5.71 -7.35 6.26
CA PRO A 76 5.68 -8.64 6.94
C PRO A 76 6.82 -8.89 7.93
N PHE A 77 7.97 -8.24 7.75
CA PHE A 77 9.12 -8.37 8.66
C PHE A 77 8.86 -7.87 10.08
N ILE A 78 7.85 -6.99 10.27
CA ILE A 78 7.51 -6.42 11.59
C ILE A 78 6.44 -7.25 12.34
N LYS A 79 5.93 -8.31 11.71
CA LYS A 79 4.93 -9.17 12.32
C LYS A 79 5.49 -9.75 13.63
N ASP A 80 4.65 -9.77 14.66
CA ASP A 80 4.96 -10.24 16.02
C ASP A 80 6.06 -9.42 16.75
N LYS A 81 6.50 -8.30 16.17
CA LYS A 81 7.48 -7.36 16.73
C LYS A 81 6.88 -5.99 17.03
N ILE A 82 5.63 -5.72 16.65
CA ILE A 82 4.99 -4.42 16.83
C ILE A 82 3.69 -4.52 17.62
N TYR A 83 3.58 -3.71 18.65
CA TYR A 83 2.43 -3.62 19.55
C TYR A 83 1.96 -2.19 19.67
N GLY A 84 0.64 -1.97 19.64
CA GLY A 84 0.11 -0.61 19.67
C GLY A 84 -1.16 -0.46 20.45
N THR A 85 -1.28 0.71 21.08
CA THR A 85 -2.48 1.18 21.76
C THR A 85 -2.90 2.53 21.25
N SER A 86 -4.12 2.95 21.54
CA SER A 86 -4.65 4.26 21.21
C SER A 86 -5.22 4.93 22.45
N VAL A 87 -5.05 6.24 22.53
CA VAL A 87 -5.69 7.09 23.52
C VAL A 87 -6.36 8.23 22.80
N ARG A 88 -7.66 8.42 23.00
CA ARG A 88 -8.40 9.56 22.46
C ARG A 88 -8.34 10.73 23.42
N VAL A 89 -8.08 11.91 22.89
CA VAL A 89 -7.95 13.16 23.63
C VAL A 89 -8.86 14.24 23.05
N PRO A 90 -9.27 15.26 23.82
CA PRO A 90 -10.15 16.33 23.40
C PRO A 90 -9.45 17.36 22.50
N VAL A 91 -8.86 16.90 21.41
CA VAL A 91 -8.21 17.71 20.38
C VAL A 91 -8.99 17.51 19.08
N LEU A 92 -9.24 18.58 18.34
CA LEU A 92 -10.10 18.53 17.15
C LEU A 92 -9.43 17.86 15.96
N ASN A 93 -8.12 18.10 15.77
CA ASN A 93 -7.35 17.54 14.67
C ASN A 93 -5.87 17.44 15.05
N CYS A 94 -5.11 16.71 14.27
CA CYS A 94 -3.72 16.32 14.47
C CYS A 94 -3.48 15.43 15.68
N SER A 95 -2.93 14.29 15.37
CA SER A 95 -2.60 13.23 16.33
C SER A 95 -1.09 13.08 16.48
N LEU A 96 -0.68 12.58 17.64
CA LEU A 96 0.70 12.26 17.97
C LEU A 96 0.87 10.75 18.10
N LEU A 97 1.91 10.21 17.52
CA LEU A 97 2.31 8.83 17.68
C LEU A 97 3.63 8.78 18.47
N ASP A 98 3.60 8.21 19.66
CA ASP A 98 4.76 7.91 20.49
C ASP A 98 5.25 6.51 20.15
N LEU A 99 6.35 6.42 19.42
CA LEU A 99 6.94 5.19 18.89
C LEU A 99 8.24 4.87 19.61
N ASN A 100 8.29 3.73 20.28
CA ASN A 100 9.48 3.21 20.91
C ASN A 100 10.01 2.03 20.11
N ILE A 101 11.29 2.07 19.73
CA ILE A 101 11.94 1.05 18.91
C ILE A 101 13.18 0.52 19.63
N GLU A 102 13.35 -0.78 19.64
CA GLU A 102 14.57 -1.46 20.04
C GLU A 102 15.21 -2.12 18.83
N PHE A 103 16.53 -1.96 18.71
CA PHE A 103 17.34 -2.45 17.59
C PHE A 103 18.28 -3.57 18.03
N ASP A 104 18.71 -4.39 17.10
CA ASP A 104 19.76 -5.41 17.34
C ASP A 104 21.17 -4.80 17.39
N GLN A 105 21.33 -3.52 17.06
CA GLN A 105 22.58 -2.78 16.99
C GLN A 105 22.47 -1.42 17.67
N GLU A 106 23.61 -0.76 17.92
CA GLU A 106 23.61 0.61 18.44
C GLU A 106 23.08 1.59 17.40
N VAL A 107 22.12 2.42 17.78
CA VAL A 107 21.47 3.44 16.94
C VAL A 107 21.14 4.65 17.80
N ASP A 108 21.49 5.82 17.34
CA ASP A 108 21.13 7.08 18.00
C ASP A 108 20.19 7.96 17.16
N ILE A 109 19.71 9.04 17.74
CA ILE A 109 18.77 9.95 17.08
C ILE A 109 19.38 10.66 15.86
N ASN A 110 20.69 10.86 15.82
CA ASN A 110 21.38 11.49 14.69
C ASN A 110 21.44 10.54 13.49
N ASP A 111 21.51 9.23 13.74
CA ASP A 111 21.43 8.23 12.67
C ASP A 111 20.10 8.34 11.94
N ILE A 112 18.99 8.52 12.67
CA ILE A 112 17.66 8.71 12.08
C ILE A 112 17.58 10.02 11.29
N LYS A 113 18.17 11.10 11.82
CA LYS A 113 18.26 12.37 11.09
C LYS A 113 18.97 12.21 9.75
N ASN A 114 20.14 11.59 9.76
CA ASN A 114 20.97 11.36 8.57
C ASN A 114 20.26 10.42 7.58
N LEU A 115 19.56 9.41 8.09
CA LEU A 115 18.81 8.46 7.29
C LEU A 115 17.69 9.14 6.49
N ILE A 116 16.91 10.02 7.12
CA ILE A 116 15.85 10.78 6.45
C ILE A 116 16.44 11.67 5.35
N GLU A 117 17.56 12.34 5.61
CA GLU A 117 18.21 13.25 4.65
C GLU A 117 18.67 12.52 3.38
N LYS A 118 19.12 11.28 3.50
CA LYS A 118 19.62 10.45 2.39
C LYS A 118 18.52 9.65 1.69
N SER A 119 17.35 9.59 2.29
CA SER A 119 16.25 8.74 1.83
C SER A 119 15.49 9.37 0.65
N ASN A 120 14.92 8.52 -0.20
CA ASN A 120 13.93 8.91 -1.19
C ASN A 120 12.51 9.16 -0.59
N LEU A 121 12.34 8.92 0.71
CA LEU A 121 11.10 9.17 1.45
C LEU A 121 11.07 10.55 2.12
N LYS A 122 12.01 11.44 1.84
CA LYS A 122 12.10 12.79 2.44
C LYS A 122 10.81 13.62 2.29
N ASP A 123 10.05 13.41 1.21
CA ASP A 123 8.80 14.12 0.94
C ASP A 123 7.58 13.45 1.62
N ILE A 124 7.78 12.28 2.22
CA ILE A 124 6.77 11.51 2.95
C ILE A 124 7.06 11.55 4.46
N VAL A 125 8.34 11.60 4.84
CA VAL A 125 8.79 11.71 6.22
C VAL A 125 9.49 13.05 6.38
N TYR A 126 8.79 14.00 6.98
CA TYR A 126 9.35 15.30 7.33
C TYR A 126 10.02 15.25 8.70
N LYS A 127 11.14 15.94 8.86
CA LYS A 127 11.82 16.13 10.16
C LYS A 127 11.74 17.59 10.60
N ASN A 128 11.36 17.81 11.83
CA ASN A 128 11.43 19.11 12.48
C ASN A 128 12.68 19.15 13.37
N ILE A 129 13.65 19.98 13.04
CA ILE A 129 14.94 20.08 13.77
C ILE A 129 15.13 21.38 14.54
N ASN A 130 14.39 22.42 14.21
CA ASN A 130 14.67 23.78 14.74
C ASN A 130 13.44 24.45 15.37
N LYS A 131 12.28 23.79 15.39
CA LYS A 131 11.03 24.37 15.88
C LYS A 131 10.44 23.51 16.99
N LYS A 132 9.98 24.12 18.06
CA LYS A 132 9.21 23.49 19.12
C LYS A 132 7.74 23.61 18.74
N LEU A 133 7.20 22.60 18.04
CA LEU A 133 5.87 22.59 17.46
C LEU A 133 4.89 21.78 18.32
N VAL A 134 3.61 22.05 18.12
CA VAL A 134 2.48 21.36 18.74
C VAL A 134 1.49 20.86 17.67
N SER A 135 0.47 20.12 18.06
CA SER A 135 -0.46 19.47 17.13
C SER A 135 -1.07 20.43 16.10
N SER A 136 -1.46 21.64 16.50
CA SER A 136 -2.10 22.60 15.59
C SER A 136 -1.18 23.15 14.49
N ASP A 137 0.14 23.08 14.68
CA ASP A 137 1.10 23.51 13.66
C ASP A 137 1.16 22.54 12.45
N PHE A 138 0.62 21.36 12.62
CA PHE A 138 0.58 20.33 11.58
C PHE A 138 -0.79 20.22 10.89
N ASN A 139 -1.74 21.08 11.23
CA ASN A 139 -3.02 21.14 10.53
C ASN A 139 -2.81 21.39 9.04
N THR A 140 -3.57 20.67 8.22
CA THR A 140 -3.52 20.72 6.75
C THR A 140 -2.20 20.22 6.12
N THR A 141 -1.29 19.61 6.88
CA THR A 141 -0.14 18.96 6.29
C THR A 141 -0.55 17.78 5.41
N THR A 142 0.03 17.69 4.22
CA THR A 142 -0.14 16.53 3.32
C THR A 142 0.86 15.41 3.61
N ILE A 143 1.84 15.67 4.49
CA ILE A 143 2.89 14.71 4.85
C ILE A 143 2.34 13.79 5.93
N PRO A 144 2.33 12.46 5.71
CA PRO A 144 1.72 11.52 6.65
C PRO A 144 2.54 11.28 7.91
N THR A 145 3.85 11.54 7.88
CA THR A 145 4.77 11.27 9.00
C THR A 145 5.67 12.48 9.23
N ASN A 146 5.44 13.22 10.31
CA ASN A 146 6.26 14.39 10.66
C ASN A 146 7.05 14.07 11.93
N LEU A 147 8.31 13.65 11.77
CA LEU A 147 9.20 13.36 12.90
C LEU A 147 9.61 14.63 13.62
N ASP A 148 9.30 14.73 14.90
CA ASP A 148 9.77 15.77 15.80
C ASP A 148 11.05 15.34 16.50
N LEU A 149 12.20 15.75 15.93
CA LEU A 149 13.51 15.41 16.50
C LEU A 149 13.76 16.10 17.84
N ASN A 150 13.15 17.29 18.08
CA ASN A 150 13.35 18.01 19.36
C ASN A 150 12.62 17.33 20.52
N ALA A 151 11.57 16.62 20.25
CA ALA A 151 10.80 15.88 21.24
C ALA A 151 11.14 14.37 21.28
N SER A 152 11.96 13.90 20.33
CA SER A 152 12.45 12.52 20.25
C SER A 152 13.77 12.37 21.01
N MET A 153 14.11 11.13 21.42
CA MET A 153 15.32 10.90 22.20
C MET A 153 15.87 9.48 22.01
N SER A 154 17.19 9.35 22.22
CA SER A 154 17.83 8.06 22.44
C SER A 154 17.60 7.58 23.87
N MET A 155 17.31 6.29 24.03
CA MET A 155 17.09 5.64 25.32
C MET A 155 18.15 4.54 25.51
N GLY A 156 19.38 4.95 25.85
CA GLY A 156 20.54 4.04 25.88
C GLY A 156 21.16 3.88 24.50
N LYS A 157 21.77 2.72 24.22
CA LYS A 157 22.59 2.51 23.02
C LYS A 157 21.81 2.01 21.80
N ASN A 158 20.72 1.30 22.03
CA ASN A 158 19.98 0.62 20.98
C ASN A 158 18.46 0.82 21.03
N LYS A 159 18.00 1.87 21.72
CA LYS A 159 16.57 2.19 21.83
C LYS A 159 16.32 3.65 21.51
N LEU A 160 15.28 3.88 20.74
CA LEU A 160 14.82 5.22 20.40
C LEU A 160 13.36 5.41 20.79
N LYS A 161 13.06 6.62 21.25
CA LYS A 161 11.70 7.15 21.36
C LYS A 161 11.53 8.22 20.29
N LEU A 162 10.63 7.97 19.35
CA LEU A 162 10.33 8.87 18.24
C LEU A 162 8.93 9.42 18.38
N LEU A 163 8.79 10.75 18.33
CA LEU A 163 7.49 11.40 18.32
C LEU A 163 7.14 11.85 16.90
N LEU A 164 6.01 11.36 16.40
CA LEU A 164 5.56 11.55 15.03
C LEU A 164 4.21 12.24 15.02
N TRP A 165 4.13 13.43 14.39
CA TRP A 165 2.87 14.16 14.19
C TRP A 165 2.23 13.77 12.86
N TYR A 166 0.92 13.73 12.81
CA TYR A 166 0.15 13.51 11.59
C TYR A 166 -1.23 14.14 11.66
N ASP A 167 -1.61 14.85 10.61
CA ASP A 167 -2.98 15.28 10.42
C ASP A 167 -3.84 14.07 10.04
N ASN A 168 -4.65 13.58 10.97
CA ASN A 168 -5.42 12.34 10.78
C ASN A 168 -6.56 12.46 9.75
N GLU A 169 -6.87 13.68 9.29
CA GLU A 169 -7.88 13.93 8.27
C GLU A 169 -7.23 14.32 6.94
N TRP A 170 -6.49 15.41 6.91
CA TRP A 170 -5.93 15.97 5.69
C TRP A 170 -4.80 15.10 5.10
N SER A 171 -3.84 14.71 5.92
CA SER A 171 -2.75 13.87 5.40
C SER A 171 -3.25 12.50 4.93
N TYR A 172 -4.24 11.91 5.62
CA TYR A 172 -4.85 10.67 5.18
C TYR A 172 -5.56 10.82 3.82
N SER A 173 -6.32 11.89 3.65
CA SER A 173 -7.01 12.19 2.38
C SER A 173 -6.00 12.42 1.25
N ALA A 174 -4.89 13.11 1.52
CA ALA A 174 -3.79 13.29 0.56
C ALA A 174 -3.15 11.94 0.16
N GLN A 175 -2.96 11.00 1.11
CA GLN A 175 -2.46 9.67 0.78
C GLN A 175 -3.44 8.86 -0.07
N LEU A 176 -4.74 9.02 0.16
CA LEU A 176 -5.75 8.36 -0.69
C LEU A 176 -5.66 8.84 -2.14
N ILE A 177 -5.49 10.15 -2.36
CA ILE A 177 -5.31 10.72 -3.70
C ILE A 177 -4.02 10.18 -4.34
N ARG A 178 -2.88 10.21 -3.62
CA ARG A 178 -1.60 9.64 -4.09
C ARG A 178 -1.71 8.16 -4.45
N LEU A 179 -2.50 7.40 -3.69
CA LEU A 179 -2.74 5.99 -4.01
C LEU A 179 -3.51 5.83 -5.33
N VAL A 180 -4.51 6.67 -5.59
CA VAL A 180 -5.27 6.68 -6.86
C VAL A 180 -4.35 7.05 -8.03
N GLU A 181 -3.53 8.08 -7.89
CA GLU A 181 -2.55 8.49 -8.88
C GLU A 181 -1.55 7.38 -9.18
N HIS A 182 -1.00 6.74 -8.14
CA HIS A 182 -0.09 5.60 -8.27
C HIS A 182 -0.74 4.42 -8.99
N MET A 183 -2.01 4.12 -8.68
CA MET A 183 -2.76 3.06 -9.38
C MET A 183 -2.98 3.39 -10.86
N TYR A 184 -3.26 4.65 -11.17
CA TYR A 184 -3.40 5.11 -12.55
C TYR A 184 -2.09 4.98 -13.32
N GLU A 185 -0.99 5.48 -12.77
CA GLU A 185 0.35 5.37 -13.36
C GLU A 185 0.77 3.92 -13.53
N PHE A 186 0.55 3.08 -12.52
CA PHE A 186 0.86 1.65 -12.59
C PHE A 186 0.10 0.96 -13.72
N ASN A 187 -1.20 1.24 -13.85
CA ASN A 187 -2.01 0.70 -14.95
C ASN A 187 -1.55 1.21 -16.31
N THR A 188 -1.15 2.46 -16.42
CA THR A 188 -0.62 3.06 -17.65
C THR A 188 0.72 2.42 -18.02
N ARG A 189 1.65 2.30 -17.08
CA ARG A 189 2.95 1.63 -17.29
C ARG A 189 2.79 0.16 -17.67
N ILE A 190 1.82 -0.56 -17.09
CA ILE A 190 1.53 -1.95 -17.49
C ILE A 190 1.06 -1.99 -18.95
N LYS A 191 0.14 -1.11 -19.35
CA LYS A 191 -0.34 -1.05 -20.73
C LYS A 191 0.79 -0.79 -21.71
N GLU A 192 1.69 0.13 -21.40
CA GLU A 192 2.86 0.42 -22.23
C GLU A 192 3.86 -0.73 -22.25
N LYS A 193 4.19 -1.29 -21.09
CA LYS A 193 5.20 -2.35 -20.94
C LYS A 193 4.81 -3.67 -21.59
N TYR A 194 3.51 -3.98 -21.65
CA TYR A 194 2.99 -5.23 -22.23
C TYR A 194 2.27 -5.02 -23.56
N ASN A 195 2.44 -3.87 -24.20
CA ASN A 195 1.96 -3.69 -25.56
C ASN A 195 2.87 -4.50 -26.49
N ILE A 196 2.27 -5.35 -27.33
CA ILE A 196 3.01 -6.19 -28.28
C ILE A 196 3.93 -5.36 -29.20
N LYS A 197 3.59 -4.11 -29.49
CA LYS A 197 4.38 -3.21 -30.31
C LYS A 197 5.70 -2.79 -29.64
N ASN A 198 5.81 -2.93 -28.33
CA ASN A 198 7.01 -2.59 -27.56
C ASN A 198 7.94 -3.80 -27.37
N LEU A 199 7.58 -4.97 -27.93
CA LEU A 199 8.38 -6.19 -27.86
C LEU A 199 9.28 -6.35 -29.10
N VAL A 200 10.50 -6.81 -28.89
CA VAL A 200 11.40 -7.21 -29.97
C VAL A 200 11.03 -8.61 -30.43
N LEU A 201 10.35 -8.73 -31.56
CA LEU A 201 9.80 -9.98 -32.08
C LEU A 201 10.64 -10.57 -33.21
N VAL A 202 11.53 -9.78 -33.83
CA VAL A 202 12.38 -10.19 -34.95
C VAL A 202 13.27 -11.37 -34.57
N ASN A 203 13.27 -12.41 -35.40
CA ASN A 203 14.04 -13.66 -35.21
C ASN A 203 13.76 -14.39 -33.86
N LYS A 204 12.61 -14.13 -33.22
CA LYS A 204 12.22 -14.83 -31.98
C LYS A 204 11.27 -16.00 -32.26
N ASN A 205 11.35 -17.03 -31.44
CA ASN A 205 10.32 -18.06 -31.36
C ASN A 205 9.24 -17.53 -30.42
N ILE A 206 8.04 -17.32 -30.95
CA ILE A 206 6.93 -16.69 -30.27
C ILE A 206 5.85 -17.74 -30.00
N VAL A 207 5.39 -17.80 -28.74
CA VAL A 207 4.20 -18.55 -28.35
C VAL A 207 3.13 -17.52 -27.98
N ALA A 208 2.04 -17.52 -28.74
CA ALA A 208 0.93 -16.59 -28.53
C ALA A 208 -0.35 -17.38 -28.17
N ARG A 209 -0.92 -17.08 -27.01
CA ARG A 209 -2.17 -17.67 -26.57
C ARG A 209 -3.34 -16.76 -26.92
N PHE A 210 -4.30 -17.29 -27.67
CA PHE A 210 -5.56 -16.63 -28.01
C PHE A 210 -6.74 -17.41 -27.45
N ASP A 211 -7.86 -16.74 -27.24
CA ASP A 211 -9.12 -17.40 -26.92
C ASP A 211 -9.95 -17.58 -28.20
N PHE A 212 -9.80 -18.73 -28.86
CA PHE A 212 -10.59 -19.12 -30.00
C PHE A 212 -11.74 -20.08 -29.62
N ASN A 213 -12.21 -20.01 -28.39
CA ASN A 213 -13.36 -20.77 -27.95
C ASN A 213 -14.66 -20.18 -28.54
N ILE A 214 -14.95 -20.53 -29.79
CA ILE A 214 -16.05 -19.99 -30.58
C ILE A 214 -17.32 -20.86 -30.44
N THR A 215 -18.47 -20.29 -30.83
CA THR A 215 -19.74 -21.01 -30.84
C THR A 215 -19.94 -21.68 -32.20
N MET A 216 -20.19 -23.00 -32.18
CA MET A 216 -20.41 -23.82 -33.36
C MET A 216 -21.80 -24.45 -33.34
N ASN A 217 -22.40 -24.62 -34.53
CA ASN A 217 -23.56 -25.47 -34.74
C ASN A 217 -23.18 -26.54 -35.78
N GLY A 218 -22.93 -27.75 -35.30
CA GLY A 218 -22.29 -28.79 -36.10
C GLY A 218 -20.90 -28.31 -36.57
N ASN A 219 -20.69 -28.30 -37.89
CA ASN A 219 -19.43 -27.82 -38.50
C ASN A 219 -19.46 -26.34 -38.93
N LYS A 220 -20.53 -25.60 -38.60
CA LYS A 220 -20.68 -24.21 -38.99
C LYS A 220 -20.37 -23.29 -37.81
N ILE A 221 -19.47 -22.33 -38.02
CA ILE A 221 -19.18 -21.25 -37.05
C ILE A 221 -20.40 -20.31 -36.99
N ILE A 222 -20.91 -20.06 -35.79
CA ILE A 222 -22.02 -19.13 -35.55
C ILE A 222 -21.47 -17.75 -35.26
N ASP A 223 -20.43 -17.68 -34.44
CA ASP A 223 -19.77 -16.42 -34.02
C ASP A 223 -18.25 -16.58 -34.14
N ASP A 224 -17.66 -15.79 -35.05
CA ASP A 224 -16.22 -15.77 -35.34
C ASP A 224 -15.51 -14.55 -34.73
N TYR A 225 -16.21 -13.72 -33.98
CA TYR A 225 -15.68 -12.47 -33.43
C TYR A 225 -14.33 -12.64 -32.72
N ARG A 226 -14.15 -13.70 -31.93
CA ARG A 226 -12.90 -13.98 -31.23
C ARG A 226 -11.73 -14.28 -32.18
N ILE A 227 -11.97 -14.92 -33.29
CA ILE A 227 -10.97 -15.18 -34.32
C ILE A 227 -10.64 -13.88 -35.05
N VAL A 228 -11.66 -13.17 -35.53
CA VAL A 228 -11.50 -11.92 -36.27
C VAL A 228 -10.78 -10.86 -35.44
N SER A 229 -11.12 -10.73 -34.17
CA SER A 229 -10.47 -9.78 -33.26
C SER A 229 -8.98 -10.08 -32.98
N ALA A 230 -8.55 -11.33 -33.14
CA ALA A 230 -7.14 -11.72 -32.97
C ALA A 230 -6.28 -11.50 -34.22
N ILE A 231 -6.90 -11.45 -35.43
CA ILE A 231 -6.19 -11.32 -36.71
C ILE A 231 -5.23 -10.11 -36.75
N PRO A 232 -5.62 -8.91 -36.29
CA PRO A 232 -4.69 -7.77 -36.31
C PRO A 232 -3.40 -8.02 -35.53
N THR A 233 -3.51 -8.67 -34.36
CA THR A 233 -2.36 -9.02 -33.52
C THR A 233 -1.49 -10.08 -34.19
N ILE A 234 -2.09 -11.11 -34.78
CA ILE A 234 -1.36 -12.17 -35.51
C ILE A 234 -0.62 -11.57 -36.73
N LYS A 235 -1.29 -10.73 -37.53
CA LYS A 235 -0.68 -10.03 -38.67
C LYS A 235 0.49 -9.14 -38.21
N TYR A 236 0.34 -8.42 -37.11
CA TYR A 236 1.43 -7.62 -36.56
C TYR A 236 2.64 -8.49 -36.17
N ILE A 237 2.42 -9.61 -35.46
CA ILE A 237 3.53 -10.52 -35.11
C ILE A 237 4.25 -11.01 -36.36
N LEU A 238 3.50 -11.46 -37.36
CA LEU A 238 4.08 -11.97 -38.62
C LEU A 238 4.84 -10.89 -39.40
N SER A 239 4.36 -9.64 -39.38
CA SER A 239 5.04 -8.52 -40.04
C SER A 239 6.41 -8.16 -39.41
N GLN A 240 6.65 -8.63 -38.18
CA GLN A 240 7.93 -8.42 -37.49
C GLN A 240 8.96 -9.52 -37.79
N ASN A 241 8.72 -10.41 -38.74
CA ASN A 241 9.62 -11.50 -39.16
C ASN A 241 10.12 -12.36 -37.99
N PRO A 242 9.20 -13.00 -37.22
CA PRO A 242 9.60 -13.94 -36.20
C PRO A 242 10.23 -15.19 -36.82
N ASN A 243 11.13 -15.88 -36.11
CA ASN A 243 11.64 -17.18 -36.55
C ASN A 243 10.55 -18.26 -36.57
N ARG A 244 9.66 -18.22 -35.58
CA ARG A 244 8.50 -19.12 -35.49
C ARG A 244 7.38 -18.44 -34.69
N LEU A 245 6.13 -18.63 -35.12
CA LEU A 245 4.94 -18.27 -34.37
C LEU A 245 4.11 -19.55 -34.08
N ILE A 246 3.90 -19.83 -32.81
CA ILE A 246 3.06 -20.94 -32.30
C ILE A 246 1.82 -20.32 -31.68
N LEU A 247 0.65 -20.63 -32.24
CA LEU A 247 -0.62 -20.21 -31.69
C LEU A 247 -1.15 -21.29 -30.73
N VAL A 248 -1.50 -20.89 -29.52
CA VAL A 248 -2.05 -21.77 -28.47
C VAL A 248 -3.47 -21.32 -28.15
N THR A 249 -4.41 -22.23 -28.21
CA THR A 249 -5.81 -21.97 -27.88
C THR A 249 -6.49 -23.20 -27.30
N HIS A 250 -7.73 -23.06 -26.89
CA HIS A 250 -8.59 -24.17 -26.49
C HIS A 250 -9.97 -24.06 -27.18
N TYR A 251 -10.65 -25.17 -27.27
CA TYR A 251 -12.03 -25.22 -27.72
C TYR A 251 -12.85 -26.10 -26.76
N GLY A 252 -13.92 -25.53 -26.21
CA GLY A 252 -14.75 -26.18 -25.19
C GLY A 252 -14.02 -26.52 -23.90
N ARG A 253 -14.53 -27.49 -23.18
CA ARG A 253 -13.96 -28.04 -21.94
C ARG A 253 -13.94 -29.56 -22.01
N PRO A 254 -13.01 -30.16 -22.72
CA PRO A 254 -12.94 -31.61 -22.85
C PRO A 254 -12.57 -32.30 -21.55
N ASN A 255 -13.24 -33.42 -21.26
CA ASN A 255 -12.75 -34.41 -20.31
C ASN A 255 -11.96 -35.43 -21.12
N TYR A 256 -10.61 -35.38 -21.11
CA TYR A 256 -9.72 -36.20 -21.96
C TYR A 256 -9.82 -35.90 -23.47
N ASN A 257 -9.39 -36.84 -24.32
CA ASN A 257 -9.28 -36.71 -25.77
C ASN A 257 -10.62 -36.83 -26.51
N GLU A 258 -11.58 -35.99 -26.23
CA GLU A 258 -12.86 -35.99 -26.95
C GLU A 258 -12.72 -35.33 -28.33
N LYS A 259 -12.84 -36.08 -29.39
CA LYS A 259 -12.70 -35.64 -30.81
C LYS A 259 -13.56 -34.42 -31.17
N LYS A 260 -14.73 -34.25 -30.54
CA LYS A 260 -15.63 -33.11 -30.78
C LYS A 260 -15.04 -31.76 -30.40
N TYR A 261 -14.00 -31.73 -29.56
CA TYR A 261 -13.27 -30.50 -29.15
C TYR A 261 -11.94 -30.33 -29.90
N SER A 262 -11.76 -31.06 -31.00
CA SER A 262 -10.57 -30.92 -31.85
C SER A 262 -10.54 -29.54 -32.51
N LEU A 263 -9.37 -28.92 -32.57
CA LEU A 263 -9.11 -27.65 -33.25
C LEU A 263 -8.86 -27.85 -34.77
N LYS A 264 -9.01 -29.05 -35.32
CA LYS A 264 -8.76 -29.34 -36.75
C LYS A 264 -9.58 -28.49 -37.71
N PHE A 265 -10.73 -27.98 -37.28
CA PHE A 265 -11.55 -27.08 -38.11
C PHE A 265 -10.93 -25.70 -38.34
N MET A 266 -9.84 -25.36 -37.61
CA MET A 266 -9.13 -24.08 -37.73
C MET A 266 -7.90 -24.16 -38.61
N ILE A 267 -7.53 -25.35 -39.09
CA ILE A 267 -6.40 -25.60 -39.97
C ILE A 267 -6.92 -25.71 -41.41
#